data_519e8089e600ae81b4f05f6128acbd9f
#
_entry.id   519e8089e600ae81b4f05f6128acbd9f
#
_cell.length_a   1.000
_cell.length_b   1.000
_cell.length_c   1.000
_cell.angle_alpha   90.00
_cell.angle_beta   90.00
_cell.angle_gamma   90.00
#
_symmetry.space_group_name_H-M   'P 1'
#
loop_
_entity.id
_entity.type
_entity.pdbx_description
1 polymer ?
#
loop_
_entity_poly.entity_id
_entity_poly.type
_entity_poly.pdbx_seq_one_letter_code
_entity_poly.pdbx_strand_id
1 'polypeptide(L)'
;MGSKPTIQTVAQMAGVSRGTVDRVLNGRAHVREDVRLRVLEAIRQSGYVSPRDTHQRQFQQAYPPMKLGVLLPNWEGQFRTEVDEGIAQAQAELESTGIQILIRRCETDIPAEALKLLDKLTEAGAAGLAACAANDPSIIARISALADEGIPCVTFNSDLPDSRRLCFVGQDIYKAGRVAGGLMSRCVPAGSQLLATVGNLKFDGHRQRLAGFRDRIREAGFPMEDLVVAETFNDYETTFRVVTEAIDRYPRLRGIYMANLSVSGCAAAIEQAGKKGAIRLICHDLNESVRQLLLRGSIDFTIPQNLRQQGYGPLILLRDILRRKAVPDAARFNRQIDIVCSDNLP
;
A
#
# COMPACT_ATOMS: atom_id res chain seq x y z
N MET A 1 36.17 41.19 -15.44
CA MET A 1 35.32 40.05 -15.00
C MET A 1 34.86 40.35 -13.57
N GLY A 2 33.58 40.69 -13.36
CA GLY A 2 33.04 40.96 -12.03
C GLY A 2 33.03 39.67 -11.20
N SER A 3 33.53 39.75 -9.95
CA SER A 3 33.49 38.58 -9.06
C SER A 3 32.03 38.17 -8.78
N LYS A 4 31.75 36.87 -8.77
CA LYS A 4 30.42 36.36 -8.44
C LYS A 4 29.99 36.87 -7.06
N PRO A 5 28.75 37.36 -6.88
CA PRO A 5 28.27 37.83 -5.59
C PRO A 5 28.33 36.71 -4.55
N THR A 6 28.71 37.06 -3.33
CA THR A 6 28.87 36.16 -2.20
C THR A 6 27.87 36.49 -1.10
N ILE A 7 27.67 35.57 -0.14
CA ILE A 7 26.86 35.84 1.06
C ILE A 7 27.37 37.08 1.82
N GLN A 8 28.68 37.39 1.72
CA GLN A 8 29.29 38.58 2.29
C GLN A 8 28.79 39.85 1.57
N THR A 9 28.69 39.81 0.24
CA THR A 9 28.13 40.91 -0.57
C THR A 9 26.70 41.21 -0.15
N VAL A 10 25.87 40.19 0.01
CA VAL A 10 24.48 40.33 0.47
C VAL A 10 24.43 40.93 1.89
N ALA A 11 25.29 40.46 2.80
CA ALA A 11 25.37 40.96 4.18
C ALA A 11 25.71 42.45 4.23
N GLN A 12 26.68 42.87 3.41
CA GLN A 12 27.06 44.29 3.27
C GLN A 12 25.93 45.15 2.72
N MET A 13 25.27 44.70 1.64
CA MET A 13 24.16 45.44 1.02
C MET A 13 22.95 45.54 1.95
N ALA A 14 22.65 44.52 2.71
CA ALA A 14 21.52 44.47 3.66
C ALA A 14 21.85 45.17 5.01
N GLY A 15 23.12 45.52 5.28
CA GLY A 15 23.54 46.10 6.55
C GLY A 15 23.37 45.13 7.73
N VAL A 16 23.68 43.85 7.54
CA VAL A 16 23.49 42.79 8.55
C VAL A 16 24.71 41.85 8.61
N SER A 17 24.78 41.01 9.63
CA SER A 17 25.82 39.97 9.71
C SER A 17 25.60 38.86 8.70
N ARG A 18 26.68 38.18 8.29
CA ARG A 18 26.61 36.95 7.47
C ARG A 18 25.68 35.88 8.08
N GLY A 19 25.72 35.75 9.43
CA GLY A 19 24.86 34.80 10.14
C GLY A 19 23.37 35.18 10.06
N THR A 20 23.05 36.48 9.96
CA THR A 20 21.67 36.92 9.73
C THR A 20 21.19 36.57 8.33
N VAL A 21 22.04 36.75 7.30
CA VAL A 21 21.72 36.32 5.93
C VAL A 21 21.51 34.82 5.88
N ASP A 22 22.38 34.03 6.52
CA ASP A 22 22.22 32.56 6.60
C ASP A 22 20.88 32.13 7.25
N ARG A 23 20.48 32.81 8.34
CA ARG A 23 19.19 32.55 8.99
C ARG A 23 18.01 32.85 8.08
N VAL A 24 18.05 33.93 7.32
CA VAL A 24 17.00 34.28 6.34
C VAL A 24 16.94 33.26 5.22
N LEU A 25 18.09 32.90 4.64
CA LEU A 25 18.16 31.89 3.56
C LEU A 25 17.63 30.50 3.98
N ASN A 26 17.83 30.14 5.25
CA ASN A 26 17.40 28.85 5.80
C ASN A 26 16.03 28.90 6.50
N GLY A 27 15.30 30.03 6.40
CA GLY A 27 13.96 30.17 7.00
C GLY A 27 13.91 30.00 8.51
N ARG A 28 15.04 30.23 9.21
CA ARG A 28 15.11 30.05 10.67
C ARG A 28 14.32 31.15 11.41
N ALA A 29 13.64 30.72 12.49
CA ALA A 29 12.92 31.64 13.37
C ALA A 29 13.84 32.72 14.01
N HIS A 30 13.23 33.80 14.54
CA HIS A 30 13.89 34.92 15.24
C HIS A 30 14.68 35.90 14.36
N VAL A 31 14.29 36.11 13.10
CA VAL A 31 14.72 37.26 12.30
C VAL A 31 13.54 38.23 12.20
N ARG A 32 13.76 39.50 12.56
CA ARG A 32 12.75 40.56 12.45
C ARG A 32 12.35 40.73 10.98
N GLU A 33 11.07 41.00 10.73
CA GLU A 33 10.52 41.07 9.37
C GLU A 33 11.16 42.18 8.51
N ASP A 34 11.45 43.34 9.12
CA ASP A 34 12.17 44.45 8.45
C ASP A 34 13.58 44.06 7.99
N VAL A 35 14.28 43.26 8.80
CA VAL A 35 15.59 42.69 8.47
C VAL A 35 15.47 41.62 7.36
N ARG A 36 14.46 40.79 7.44
CA ARG A 36 14.19 39.75 6.44
C ARG A 36 13.98 40.39 5.06
N LEU A 37 13.12 41.41 4.98
CA LEU A 37 12.84 42.13 3.73
C LEU A 37 14.08 42.75 3.13
N ARG A 38 14.92 43.43 3.94
CA ARG A 38 16.18 44.00 3.47
C ARG A 38 17.15 42.97 2.92
N VAL A 39 17.25 41.81 3.56
CA VAL A 39 18.10 40.70 3.08
C VAL A 39 17.59 40.15 1.77
N LEU A 40 16.28 39.94 1.64
CA LEU A 40 15.67 39.42 0.40
C LEU A 40 15.87 40.42 -0.76
N GLU A 41 15.73 41.71 -0.51
CA GLU A 41 15.97 42.74 -1.52
C GLU A 41 17.46 42.79 -1.93
N ALA A 42 18.40 42.71 -0.96
CA ALA A 42 19.84 42.64 -1.26
C ALA A 42 20.20 41.38 -2.08
N ILE A 43 19.58 40.24 -1.82
CA ILE A 43 19.73 39.00 -2.62
C ILE A 43 19.26 39.26 -4.06
N ARG A 44 18.08 39.89 -4.22
CA ARG A 44 17.51 40.19 -5.53
C ARG A 44 18.42 41.14 -6.33
N GLN A 45 18.90 42.20 -5.71
CA GLN A 45 19.75 43.23 -6.36
C GLN A 45 21.16 42.72 -6.67
N SER A 46 21.75 41.92 -5.79
CA SER A 46 23.10 41.37 -6.01
C SER A 46 23.12 40.23 -7.02
N GLY A 47 21.98 39.59 -7.30
CA GLY A 47 21.91 38.34 -8.08
C GLY A 47 22.59 37.15 -7.38
N TYR A 48 22.76 37.22 -6.06
CA TYR A 48 23.34 36.12 -5.28
C TYR A 48 22.44 34.90 -5.32
N VAL A 49 23.03 33.77 -5.66
CA VAL A 49 22.39 32.47 -5.60
C VAL A 49 23.11 31.64 -4.54
N SER A 50 22.37 31.13 -3.56
CA SER A 50 22.97 30.28 -2.53
C SER A 50 23.53 28.98 -3.12
N PRO A 51 24.54 28.34 -2.49
CA PRO A 51 25.02 27.04 -2.90
C PRO A 51 23.88 26.00 -2.97
N ARG A 52 22.92 26.09 -2.06
CA ARG A 52 21.72 25.25 -2.02
C ARG A 52 20.84 25.48 -3.26
N ASP A 53 20.57 26.74 -3.60
CA ASP A 53 19.76 27.09 -4.78
C ASP A 53 20.49 26.75 -6.09
N THR A 54 21.81 26.92 -6.11
CA THR A 54 22.64 26.51 -7.25
C THR A 54 22.56 25.01 -7.45
N HIS A 55 22.70 24.23 -6.38
CA HIS A 55 22.58 22.77 -6.44
C HIS A 55 21.17 22.34 -6.84
N GLN A 56 20.15 23.03 -6.30
CA GLN A 56 18.76 22.76 -6.65
C GLN A 56 18.44 23.11 -8.12
N ARG A 57 18.97 24.21 -8.65
CA ARG A 57 18.84 24.56 -10.08
C ARG A 57 19.56 23.57 -10.99
N GLN A 58 20.78 23.17 -10.64
CA GLN A 58 21.52 22.13 -11.37
C GLN A 58 20.78 20.80 -11.33
N PHE A 59 20.19 20.44 -10.18
CA PHE A 59 19.38 19.26 -10.03
C PHE A 59 18.11 19.34 -10.89
N GLN A 60 17.41 20.48 -10.89
CA GLN A 60 16.21 20.69 -11.73
C GLN A 60 16.53 20.69 -13.23
N GLN A 61 17.71 21.19 -13.64
CA GLN A 61 18.17 21.11 -15.03
C GLN A 61 18.49 19.67 -15.43
N ALA A 62 19.12 18.90 -14.54
CA ALA A 62 19.40 17.48 -14.79
C ALA A 62 18.13 16.61 -14.73
N TYR A 63 17.12 17.02 -13.94
CA TYR A 63 15.88 16.30 -13.71
C TYR A 63 14.69 17.24 -13.83
N PRO A 64 14.15 17.47 -15.04
CA PRO A 64 12.98 18.35 -15.24
C PRO A 64 11.79 17.92 -14.38
N PRO A 65 10.91 18.86 -13.98
CA PRO A 65 9.69 18.53 -13.24
C PRO A 65 8.89 17.43 -13.95
N MET A 66 8.35 16.49 -13.18
CA MET A 66 7.63 15.35 -13.68
C MET A 66 6.39 15.09 -12.82
N LYS A 67 5.33 14.57 -13.42
CA LYS A 67 4.12 14.15 -12.69
C LYS A 67 4.00 12.64 -12.73
N LEU A 68 3.60 12.04 -11.60
CA LEU A 68 3.19 10.64 -11.51
C LEU A 68 1.71 10.58 -11.15
N GLY A 69 0.97 9.72 -11.81
CA GLY A 69 -0.44 9.49 -11.53
C GLY A 69 -0.66 8.31 -10.60
N VAL A 70 -1.66 8.41 -9.74
CA VAL A 70 -2.13 7.29 -8.90
C VAL A 70 -3.62 7.12 -9.12
N LEU A 71 -4.02 5.92 -9.53
CA LEU A 71 -5.42 5.48 -9.59
C LEU A 71 -5.71 4.55 -8.43
N LEU A 72 -6.75 4.86 -7.66
CA LEU A 72 -7.21 4.10 -6.49
C LEU A 72 -8.67 3.71 -6.63
N PRO A 73 -9.08 2.52 -6.18
CA PRO A 73 -10.48 2.17 -6.04
C PRO A 73 -11.13 2.90 -4.87
N ASN A 74 -12.45 2.71 -4.71
CA ASN A 74 -13.22 3.26 -3.58
C ASN A 74 -12.98 2.45 -2.30
N TRP A 75 -11.79 2.59 -1.73
CA TRP A 75 -11.49 2.01 -0.43
C TRP A 75 -11.93 2.91 0.72
N GLU A 76 -12.29 2.29 1.82
CA GLU A 76 -12.71 2.96 3.04
C GLU A 76 -11.92 2.47 4.26
N GLY A 77 -12.11 3.14 5.40
CA GLY A 77 -11.56 2.75 6.69
C GLY A 77 -10.04 2.68 6.73
N GLN A 78 -9.53 1.78 7.55
CA GLN A 78 -8.10 1.65 7.80
C GLN A 78 -7.31 1.23 6.55
N PHE A 79 -7.89 0.42 5.67
CA PHE A 79 -7.26 -0.01 4.44
C PHE A 79 -6.85 1.19 3.57
N ARG A 80 -7.78 2.14 3.39
CA ARG A 80 -7.52 3.41 2.72
C ARG A 80 -6.45 4.22 3.42
N THR A 81 -6.56 4.35 4.75
CA THR A 81 -5.62 5.15 5.56
C THR A 81 -4.19 4.67 5.39
N GLU A 82 -3.93 3.38 5.49
CA GLU A 82 -2.57 2.83 5.37
C GLU A 82 -1.96 3.02 3.98
N VAL A 83 -2.75 2.85 2.92
CA VAL A 83 -2.29 3.11 1.55
C VAL A 83 -1.99 4.61 1.36
N ASP A 84 -2.86 5.49 1.88
CA ASP A 84 -2.68 6.94 1.81
C ASP A 84 -1.44 7.41 2.56
N GLU A 85 -1.14 6.83 3.71
CA GLU A 85 0.11 7.09 4.44
C GLU A 85 1.34 6.70 3.63
N GLY A 86 1.29 5.57 2.92
CA GLY A 86 2.36 5.16 2.01
C GLY A 86 2.55 6.13 0.85
N ILE A 87 1.45 6.58 0.23
CA ILE A 87 1.50 7.59 -0.83
C ILE A 87 2.03 8.92 -0.30
N ALA A 88 1.59 9.36 0.88
CA ALA A 88 2.08 10.59 1.51
C ALA A 88 3.58 10.54 1.83
N GLN A 89 4.07 9.38 2.29
CA GLN A 89 5.50 9.15 2.50
C GLN A 89 6.28 9.27 1.18
N ALA A 90 5.80 8.65 0.10
CA ALA A 90 6.41 8.79 -1.22
C ALA A 90 6.36 10.22 -1.72
N GLN A 91 5.25 10.93 -1.54
CA GLN A 91 5.10 12.32 -1.94
C GLN A 91 6.14 13.22 -1.25
N ALA A 92 6.31 13.11 0.06
CA ALA A 92 7.30 13.87 0.82
C ALA A 92 8.73 13.64 0.32
N GLU A 93 9.09 12.39 -0.02
CA GLU A 93 10.40 12.05 -0.59
C GLU A 93 10.58 12.60 -2.01
N LEU A 94 9.55 12.50 -2.84
CA LEU A 94 9.61 12.82 -4.27
C LEU A 94 9.49 14.31 -4.55
N GLU A 95 8.82 15.09 -3.70
CA GLU A 95 8.63 16.53 -3.85
C GLU A 95 9.97 17.27 -3.94
N SER A 96 10.94 16.89 -3.10
CA SER A 96 12.30 17.45 -3.12
C SER A 96 13.02 17.21 -4.44
N THR A 97 12.59 16.25 -5.21
CA THR A 97 13.15 15.89 -6.53
C THR A 97 12.38 16.50 -7.70
N GLY A 98 11.38 17.36 -7.46
CA GLY A 98 10.55 17.98 -8.50
C GLY A 98 9.54 17.02 -9.13
N ILE A 99 9.13 15.95 -8.42
CA ILE A 99 8.07 15.04 -8.84
C ILE A 99 6.79 15.38 -8.09
N GLN A 100 5.73 15.66 -8.83
CA GLN A 100 4.38 15.88 -8.33
C GLN A 100 3.55 14.60 -8.45
N ILE A 101 2.76 14.27 -7.43
CA ILE A 101 1.83 13.14 -7.46
C ILE A 101 0.41 13.65 -7.71
N LEU A 102 -0.25 13.07 -8.71
CA LEU A 102 -1.64 13.31 -9.07
C LEU A 102 -2.48 12.11 -8.63
N ILE A 103 -3.38 12.28 -7.66
CA ILE A 103 -4.21 11.19 -7.16
C ILE A 103 -5.61 11.29 -7.75
N ARG A 104 -6.15 10.16 -8.22
CA ARG A 104 -7.56 9.99 -8.60
C ARG A 104 -8.11 8.75 -7.91
N ARG A 105 -9.36 8.87 -7.42
CA ARG A 105 -10.09 7.79 -6.75
C ARG A 105 -11.38 7.53 -7.49
N CYS A 106 -11.68 6.26 -7.71
CA CYS A 106 -12.99 5.84 -8.16
C CYS A 106 -14.00 6.04 -7.02
N GLU A 107 -15.20 6.43 -7.36
CA GLU A 107 -16.36 6.48 -6.46
C GLU A 107 -17.16 5.17 -6.53
N THR A 108 -16.96 4.41 -7.60
CA THR A 108 -17.63 3.13 -7.85
C THR A 108 -16.63 2.08 -8.34
N ASP A 109 -17.05 0.83 -8.37
CA ASP A 109 -16.25 -0.29 -8.93
C ASP A 109 -16.52 -0.49 -10.45
N ILE A 110 -17.14 0.50 -11.12
CA ILE A 110 -17.48 0.41 -12.55
C ILE A 110 -16.20 0.67 -13.38
N PRO A 111 -15.81 -0.26 -14.28
CA PRO A 111 -14.60 -0.10 -15.09
C PRO A 111 -14.52 1.19 -15.91
N ALA A 112 -15.65 1.68 -16.42
CA ALA A 112 -15.71 2.91 -17.19
C ALA A 112 -15.25 4.15 -16.41
N GLU A 113 -15.45 4.18 -15.10
CA GLU A 113 -14.95 5.27 -14.26
C GLU A 113 -13.42 5.22 -14.13
N ALA A 114 -12.87 4.05 -13.89
CA ALA A 114 -11.42 3.85 -13.82
C ALA A 114 -10.74 4.27 -15.13
N LEU A 115 -11.32 3.91 -16.29
CA LEU A 115 -10.84 4.32 -17.61
C LEU A 115 -10.82 5.84 -17.75
N LYS A 116 -11.94 6.52 -17.43
CA LYS A 116 -12.03 7.98 -17.46
C LYS A 116 -11.00 8.65 -16.56
N LEU A 117 -10.70 8.08 -15.40
CA LEU A 117 -9.72 8.62 -14.46
C LEU A 117 -8.29 8.38 -14.94
N LEU A 118 -7.99 7.25 -15.59
CA LEU A 118 -6.71 7.01 -16.24
C LEU A 118 -6.46 8.06 -17.33
N ASP A 119 -7.46 8.33 -18.18
CA ASP A 119 -7.35 9.36 -19.22
C ASP A 119 -7.12 10.76 -18.63
N LYS A 120 -7.85 11.13 -17.58
CA LYS A 120 -7.61 12.40 -16.87
C LYS A 120 -6.20 12.52 -16.26
N LEU A 121 -5.60 11.43 -15.81
CA LEU A 121 -4.23 11.43 -15.29
C LEU A 121 -3.22 11.66 -16.42
N THR A 122 -3.43 11.03 -17.58
CA THR A 122 -2.56 11.19 -18.76
C THR A 122 -2.70 12.57 -19.37
N GLU A 123 -3.93 13.09 -19.53
CA GLU A 123 -4.22 14.45 -19.98
C GLU A 123 -3.58 15.52 -19.06
N ALA A 124 -3.52 15.24 -17.76
CA ALA A 124 -2.82 16.11 -16.81
C ALA A 124 -1.28 16.03 -16.88
N GLY A 125 -0.75 15.19 -17.78
CA GLY A 125 0.67 15.05 -18.06
C GLY A 125 1.39 14.08 -17.12
N ALA A 126 0.73 13.05 -16.61
CA ALA A 126 1.41 11.99 -15.86
C ALA A 126 2.37 11.21 -16.77
N ALA A 127 3.64 11.18 -16.43
CA ALA A 127 4.68 10.47 -17.17
C ALA A 127 4.76 8.96 -16.81
N GLY A 128 4.05 8.53 -15.77
CA GLY A 128 3.92 7.15 -15.35
C GLY A 128 2.79 7.01 -14.34
N LEU A 129 2.23 5.81 -14.23
CA LEU A 129 1.04 5.54 -13.44
C LEU A 129 1.25 4.41 -12.45
N ALA A 130 0.82 4.65 -11.20
CA ALA A 130 0.57 3.60 -10.21
C ALA A 130 -0.93 3.31 -10.21
N ALA A 131 -1.35 2.09 -10.52
CA ALA A 131 -2.76 1.78 -10.68
C ALA A 131 -3.19 0.57 -9.85
N CYS A 132 -4.25 0.75 -9.06
CA CYS A 132 -5.03 -0.33 -8.51
C CYS A 132 -6.44 -0.27 -9.10
N ALA A 133 -6.84 -1.32 -9.82
CA ALA A 133 -8.11 -1.39 -10.49
C ALA A 133 -8.62 -2.84 -10.59
N ALA A 134 -9.88 -3.00 -10.95
CA ALA A 134 -10.46 -4.31 -11.21
C ALA A 134 -9.77 -5.00 -12.41
N ASN A 135 -9.68 -6.31 -12.36
CA ASN A 135 -9.18 -7.12 -13.48
C ASN A 135 -10.29 -7.22 -14.55
N ASP A 136 -10.38 -6.20 -15.37
CA ASP A 136 -11.36 -6.04 -16.44
C ASP A 136 -10.66 -5.90 -17.79
N PRO A 137 -11.16 -6.56 -18.87
CA PRO A 137 -10.54 -6.52 -20.19
C PRO A 137 -10.32 -5.11 -20.74
N SER A 138 -11.23 -4.17 -20.47
CA SER A 138 -11.11 -2.78 -20.94
C SER A 138 -9.98 -2.02 -20.23
N ILE A 139 -9.81 -2.26 -18.93
CA ILE A 139 -8.72 -1.68 -18.13
C ILE A 139 -7.38 -2.28 -18.57
N ILE A 140 -7.31 -3.59 -18.78
CA ILE A 140 -6.13 -4.29 -19.31
C ILE A 140 -5.72 -3.70 -20.66
N ALA A 141 -6.67 -3.52 -21.57
CA ALA A 141 -6.42 -2.92 -22.89
C ALA A 141 -5.90 -1.48 -22.76
N ARG A 142 -6.49 -0.66 -21.88
CA ARG A 142 -6.05 0.73 -21.67
C ARG A 142 -4.64 0.81 -21.09
N ILE A 143 -4.32 0.02 -20.08
CA ILE A 143 -2.96 -0.02 -19.51
C ILE A 143 -1.94 -0.49 -20.56
N SER A 144 -2.33 -1.42 -21.43
CA SER A 144 -1.48 -1.88 -22.51
C SER A 144 -1.24 -0.79 -23.56
N ALA A 145 -2.27 -0.04 -23.91
CA ALA A 145 -2.15 1.11 -24.82
C ALA A 145 -1.25 2.22 -24.24
N LEU A 146 -1.36 2.50 -22.93
CA LEU A 146 -0.48 3.46 -22.26
C LEU A 146 1.00 3.06 -22.33
N ALA A 147 1.30 1.76 -22.29
CA ALA A 147 2.67 1.29 -22.48
C ALA A 147 3.17 1.57 -23.91
N ASP A 148 2.32 1.48 -24.94
CA ASP A 148 2.64 1.85 -26.32
C ASP A 148 2.81 3.37 -26.48
N GLU A 149 2.10 4.16 -25.71
CA GLU A 149 2.23 5.62 -25.62
C GLU A 149 3.52 6.05 -24.86
N GLY A 150 4.29 5.10 -24.32
CA GLY A 150 5.48 5.37 -23.53
C GLY A 150 5.22 5.76 -22.08
N ILE A 151 4.00 5.55 -21.57
CA ILE A 151 3.58 5.83 -20.20
C ILE A 151 3.58 4.52 -19.40
N PRO A 152 4.67 4.23 -18.63
CA PRO A 152 4.77 3.00 -17.86
C PRO A 152 3.74 2.95 -16.74
N CYS A 153 3.17 1.76 -16.52
CA CYS A 153 2.25 1.49 -15.43
C CYS A 153 2.83 0.45 -14.48
N VAL A 154 2.77 0.74 -13.17
CA VAL A 154 3.00 -0.21 -12.08
C VAL A 154 1.67 -0.50 -11.42
N THR A 155 1.22 -1.75 -11.43
CA THR A 155 0.02 -2.15 -10.68
C THR A 155 0.35 -2.44 -9.23
N PHE A 156 -0.60 -2.26 -8.34
CA PHE A 156 -0.42 -2.59 -6.93
C PHE A 156 -1.72 -3.06 -6.28
N ASN A 157 -1.62 -3.85 -5.21
CA ASN A 157 -2.70 -4.48 -4.46
C ASN A 157 -3.53 -5.47 -5.30
N SER A 158 -4.19 -5.02 -6.35
CA SER A 158 -4.86 -5.85 -7.36
C SER A 158 -4.01 -5.88 -8.63
N ASP A 159 -3.64 -7.07 -9.08
CA ASP A 159 -2.80 -7.23 -10.25
C ASP A 159 -3.59 -7.38 -11.54
N LEU A 160 -2.98 -6.94 -12.64
CA LEU A 160 -3.49 -7.06 -14.01
C LEU A 160 -2.45 -7.80 -14.87
N PRO A 161 -2.27 -9.12 -14.66
CA PRO A 161 -1.15 -9.88 -15.25
C PRO A 161 -1.17 -9.90 -16.78
N ASP A 162 -2.37 -9.84 -17.39
CA ASP A 162 -2.54 -9.87 -18.83
C ASP A 162 -2.32 -8.49 -19.51
N SER A 163 -2.03 -7.45 -18.72
CA SER A 163 -1.70 -6.12 -19.25
C SER A 163 -0.19 -5.96 -19.50
N ARG A 164 0.18 -4.94 -20.27
CA ARG A 164 1.58 -4.55 -20.47
C ARG A 164 2.11 -3.64 -19.35
N ARG A 165 1.66 -3.88 -18.12
CA ARG A 165 2.25 -3.25 -16.94
C ARG A 165 3.73 -3.60 -16.79
N LEU A 166 4.51 -2.72 -16.19
CA LEU A 166 5.93 -3.00 -15.96
C LEU A 166 6.15 -4.05 -14.88
N CYS A 167 5.44 -3.91 -13.77
CA CYS A 167 5.52 -4.84 -12.64
C CYS A 167 4.32 -4.64 -11.70
N PHE A 168 4.21 -5.53 -10.73
CA PHE A 168 3.20 -5.51 -9.66
C PHE A 168 3.86 -5.33 -8.30
N VAL A 169 3.28 -4.47 -7.47
CA VAL A 169 3.63 -4.30 -6.05
C VAL A 169 2.45 -4.74 -5.19
N GLY A 170 2.59 -5.88 -4.52
CA GLY A 170 1.53 -6.43 -3.68
C GLY A 170 1.94 -7.77 -3.11
N GLN A 171 1.10 -8.30 -2.25
CA GLN A 171 1.31 -9.63 -1.68
C GLN A 171 0.97 -10.70 -2.73
N ASP A 172 1.78 -11.75 -2.80
CA ASP A 172 1.41 -12.98 -3.50
C ASP A 172 0.27 -13.66 -2.72
N ILE A 173 -0.94 -13.41 -3.17
CA ILE A 173 -2.18 -13.79 -2.47
C ILE A 173 -2.32 -15.31 -2.36
N TYR A 174 -1.92 -16.06 -3.40
CA TYR A 174 -1.90 -17.52 -3.37
C TYR A 174 -0.90 -18.04 -2.32
N LYS A 175 0.33 -17.49 -2.30
CA LYS A 175 1.31 -17.86 -1.28
C LYS A 175 0.86 -17.48 0.13
N ALA A 176 0.18 -16.36 0.31
CA ALA A 176 -0.37 -15.97 1.62
C ALA A 176 -1.40 -17.01 2.11
N GLY A 177 -2.26 -17.52 1.21
CA GLY A 177 -3.13 -18.64 1.50
C GLY A 177 -2.37 -19.91 1.87
N ARG A 178 -1.26 -20.22 1.16
CA ARG A 178 -0.39 -21.37 1.51
C ARG A 178 0.26 -21.20 2.89
N VAL A 179 0.67 -19.99 3.26
CA VAL A 179 1.21 -19.69 4.60
C VAL A 179 0.16 -19.97 5.66
N ALA A 180 -1.09 -19.49 5.46
CA ALA A 180 -2.20 -19.78 6.38
C ALA A 180 -2.45 -21.29 6.52
N GLY A 181 -2.46 -22.04 5.41
CA GLY A 181 -2.59 -23.50 5.42
C GLY A 181 -1.43 -24.20 6.14
N GLY A 182 -0.21 -23.70 5.95
CA GLY A 182 0.98 -24.21 6.64
C GLY A 182 0.95 -23.99 8.15
N LEU A 183 0.47 -22.84 8.60
CA LEU A 183 0.24 -22.55 10.02
C LEU A 183 -0.88 -23.44 10.58
N MET A 184 -2.05 -23.46 9.90
CA MET A 184 -3.20 -24.24 10.33
C MET A 184 -2.86 -25.71 10.52
N SER A 185 -2.18 -26.32 9.55
CA SER A 185 -1.79 -27.74 9.62
C SER A 185 -0.87 -28.12 10.78
N ARG A 186 -0.20 -27.13 11.38
CA ARG A 186 0.67 -27.30 12.56
C ARG A 186 -0.06 -27.02 13.87
N CYS A 187 -1.13 -26.23 13.83
CA CYS A 187 -1.87 -25.78 15.01
C CYS A 187 -3.02 -26.71 15.39
N VAL A 188 -3.50 -27.54 14.47
CA VAL A 188 -4.64 -28.42 14.70
C VAL A 188 -4.23 -29.90 14.61
N PRO A 189 -4.85 -30.80 15.41
CA PRO A 189 -4.60 -32.24 15.31
C PRO A 189 -4.97 -32.84 13.95
N ALA A 190 -4.32 -33.91 13.56
CA ALA A 190 -4.73 -34.70 12.41
C ALA A 190 -6.18 -35.19 12.57
N GLY A 191 -6.94 -35.27 11.49
CA GLY A 191 -8.35 -35.65 11.51
C GLY A 191 -9.29 -34.54 11.97
N SER A 192 -8.79 -33.31 12.19
CA SER A 192 -9.64 -32.14 12.45
C SER A 192 -10.42 -31.74 11.21
N GLN A 193 -11.65 -31.24 11.43
CA GLN A 193 -12.40 -30.51 10.43
C GLN A 193 -11.97 -29.02 10.44
N LEU A 194 -11.99 -28.41 9.27
CA LEU A 194 -11.60 -27.03 9.06
C LEU A 194 -12.73 -26.25 8.38
N LEU A 195 -12.86 -24.99 8.73
CA LEU A 195 -13.70 -24.03 8.01
C LEU A 195 -12.80 -22.95 7.36
N ALA A 196 -13.00 -22.73 6.08
CA ALA A 196 -12.43 -21.55 5.39
C ALA A 196 -13.57 -20.62 4.99
N THR A 197 -13.52 -19.36 5.45
CA THR A 197 -14.47 -18.35 5.00
C THR A 197 -13.84 -17.42 3.98
N VAL A 198 -14.64 -16.98 3.03
CA VAL A 198 -14.28 -16.02 1.99
C VAL A 198 -15.35 -14.92 1.92
N GLY A 199 -14.98 -13.73 1.45
CA GLY A 199 -15.95 -12.66 1.27
C GLY A 199 -16.92 -12.98 0.14
N ASN A 200 -16.40 -13.17 -1.06
CA ASN A 200 -17.18 -13.54 -2.24
C ASN A 200 -16.24 -14.19 -3.27
N LEU A 201 -16.59 -15.37 -3.74
CA LEU A 201 -15.81 -16.14 -4.71
C LEU A 201 -15.77 -15.52 -6.13
N LYS A 202 -16.56 -14.49 -6.39
CA LYS A 202 -16.44 -13.72 -7.64
C LYS A 202 -15.14 -12.91 -7.70
N PHE A 203 -14.56 -12.54 -6.55
CA PHE A 203 -13.29 -11.81 -6.49
C PHE A 203 -12.10 -12.77 -6.56
N ASP A 204 -11.20 -12.47 -7.49
CA ASP A 204 -10.04 -13.32 -7.75
C ASP A 204 -9.11 -13.45 -6.53
N GLY A 205 -8.88 -12.40 -5.79
CA GLY A 205 -8.07 -12.44 -4.57
C GLY A 205 -8.59 -13.44 -3.52
N HIS A 206 -9.92 -13.54 -3.35
CA HIS A 206 -10.52 -14.54 -2.44
C HIS A 206 -10.34 -15.96 -2.96
N ARG A 207 -10.49 -16.17 -4.28
CA ARG A 207 -10.24 -17.48 -4.91
C ARG A 207 -8.80 -17.93 -4.75
N GLN A 208 -7.84 -17.03 -5.01
CA GLN A 208 -6.41 -17.33 -4.90
C GLN A 208 -5.99 -17.65 -3.47
N ARG A 209 -6.46 -16.89 -2.46
CA ARG A 209 -6.22 -17.21 -1.05
C ARG A 209 -6.75 -18.58 -0.67
N LEU A 210 -8.00 -18.85 -1.04
CA LEU A 210 -8.63 -20.14 -0.77
C LEU A 210 -7.89 -21.27 -1.48
N ALA A 211 -7.51 -21.10 -2.73
CA ALA A 211 -6.76 -22.11 -3.50
C ALA A 211 -5.42 -22.44 -2.82
N GLY A 212 -4.64 -21.40 -2.45
CA GLY A 212 -3.39 -21.59 -1.75
C GLY A 212 -3.54 -22.32 -0.41
N PHE A 213 -4.57 -21.98 0.36
CA PHE A 213 -4.89 -22.66 1.62
C PHE A 213 -5.25 -24.14 1.38
N ARG A 214 -6.16 -24.41 0.44
CA ARG A 214 -6.61 -25.79 0.10
C ARG A 214 -5.46 -26.67 -0.35
N ASP A 215 -4.61 -26.16 -1.24
CA ASP A 215 -3.48 -26.94 -1.75
C ASP A 215 -2.50 -27.27 -0.61
N ARG A 216 -2.22 -26.32 0.27
CA ARG A 216 -1.30 -26.55 1.37
C ARG A 216 -1.87 -27.50 2.44
N ILE A 217 -3.16 -27.42 2.74
CA ILE A 217 -3.84 -28.35 3.67
C ILE A 217 -3.87 -29.77 3.08
N ARG A 218 -4.14 -29.90 1.76
CA ARG A 218 -4.09 -31.20 1.05
C ARG A 218 -2.69 -31.81 1.12
N GLU A 219 -1.64 -31.03 0.85
CA GLU A 219 -0.24 -31.46 0.97
C GLU A 219 0.14 -31.89 2.40
N ALA A 220 -0.54 -31.32 3.40
CA ALA A 220 -0.35 -31.68 4.80
C ALA A 220 -1.13 -32.95 5.22
N GLY A 221 -1.84 -33.58 4.29
CA GLY A 221 -2.57 -34.83 4.51
C GLY A 221 -3.99 -34.66 5.08
N PHE A 222 -4.57 -33.46 5.04
CA PHE A 222 -5.96 -33.26 5.45
C PHE A 222 -6.89 -33.66 4.31
N PRO A 223 -7.91 -34.52 4.57
CA PRO A 223 -8.92 -34.85 3.59
C PRO A 223 -9.73 -33.62 3.17
N MET A 224 -10.02 -33.48 1.88
CA MET A 224 -10.73 -32.30 1.38
C MET A 224 -12.21 -32.28 1.75
N GLU A 225 -12.79 -33.42 2.11
CA GLU A 225 -14.12 -33.55 2.70
C GLU A 225 -14.20 -32.97 4.13
N ASP A 226 -13.08 -32.86 4.83
CA ASP A 226 -12.99 -32.23 6.15
C ASP A 226 -12.77 -30.70 6.08
N LEU A 227 -12.63 -30.14 4.87
CA LEU A 227 -12.57 -28.69 4.64
C LEU A 227 -13.90 -28.13 4.16
N VAL A 228 -14.61 -27.45 5.03
CA VAL A 228 -15.82 -26.70 4.71
C VAL A 228 -15.46 -25.32 4.19
N VAL A 229 -16.13 -24.84 3.14
CA VAL A 229 -15.95 -23.48 2.60
C VAL A 229 -17.26 -22.74 2.66
N ALA A 230 -17.25 -21.49 3.12
CA ALA A 230 -18.43 -20.64 3.20
C ALA A 230 -18.14 -19.21 2.76
N GLU A 231 -19.11 -18.60 2.07
CA GLU A 231 -19.09 -17.17 1.76
C GLU A 231 -19.76 -16.36 2.88
N THR A 232 -19.13 -15.30 3.33
CA THR A 232 -19.64 -14.47 4.42
C THR A 232 -19.78 -12.98 4.03
N PHE A 233 -19.51 -12.64 2.77
CA PHE A 233 -19.71 -11.32 2.16
C PHE A 233 -19.08 -10.14 2.93
N ASN A 234 -18.07 -10.41 3.76
CA ASN A 234 -17.45 -9.44 4.68
C ASN A 234 -18.44 -8.84 5.69
N ASP A 235 -19.54 -9.51 5.92
CA ASP A 235 -20.60 -9.07 6.83
C ASP A 235 -20.47 -9.73 8.20
N TYR A 236 -20.62 -8.95 9.26
CA TYR A 236 -20.45 -9.42 10.64
C TYR A 236 -21.49 -10.46 11.03
N GLU A 237 -22.78 -10.16 10.81
CA GLU A 237 -23.87 -11.03 11.22
C GLU A 237 -23.86 -12.36 10.44
N THR A 238 -23.59 -12.28 9.14
CA THR A 238 -23.43 -13.47 8.29
C THR A 238 -22.26 -14.33 8.76
N THR A 239 -21.12 -13.71 9.08
CA THR A 239 -19.93 -14.42 9.58
C THR A 239 -20.23 -15.10 10.90
N PHE A 240 -20.81 -14.36 11.84
CA PHE A 240 -21.19 -14.88 13.16
C PHE A 240 -22.13 -16.09 13.04
N ARG A 241 -23.17 -15.97 12.26
CA ARG A 241 -24.14 -17.06 12.03
C ARG A 241 -23.49 -18.29 11.38
N VAL A 242 -22.75 -18.11 10.29
CA VAL A 242 -22.08 -19.20 9.56
C VAL A 242 -21.09 -19.95 10.47
N VAL A 243 -20.33 -19.23 11.29
CA VAL A 243 -19.37 -19.86 12.21
C VAL A 243 -20.09 -20.60 13.34
N THR A 244 -21.17 -20.04 13.89
CA THR A 244 -21.99 -20.70 14.91
C THR A 244 -22.58 -22.00 14.38
N GLU A 245 -23.21 -21.97 13.20
CA GLU A 245 -23.76 -23.16 12.54
C GLU A 245 -22.67 -24.21 12.26
N ALA A 246 -21.47 -23.78 11.87
CA ALA A 246 -20.36 -24.71 11.62
C ALA A 246 -19.86 -25.35 12.94
N ILE A 247 -19.79 -24.62 14.04
CA ILE A 247 -19.38 -25.16 15.35
C ILE A 247 -20.38 -26.26 15.80
N ASP A 248 -21.67 -26.01 15.62
CA ASP A 248 -22.71 -26.94 16.01
C ASP A 248 -22.75 -28.18 15.12
N ARG A 249 -22.54 -27.99 13.82
CA ARG A 249 -22.64 -29.07 12.80
C ARG A 249 -21.42 -29.97 12.74
N TYR A 250 -20.22 -29.42 13.03
CA TYR A 250 -18.94 -30.13 12.83
C TYR A 250 -18.21 -30.33 14.16
N PRO A 251 -18.44 -31.44 14.88
CA PRO A 251 -17.91 -31.65 16.22
C PRO A 251 -16.37 -31.78 16.27
N ARG A 252 -15.76 -32.11 15.10
CA ARG A 252 -14.30 -32.16 14.94
C ARG A 252 -13.70 -30.85 14.43
N LEU A 253 -14.47 -29.75 14.36
CA LEU A 253 -13.96 -28.42 13.95
C LEU A 253 -12.91 -27.95 14.94
N ARG A 254 -11.68 -27.72 14.46
CA ARG A 254 -10.56 -27.26 15.27
C ARG A 254 -9.81 -26.09 14.66
N GLY A 255 -10.10 -25.72 13.43
CA GLY A 255 -9.46 -24.60 12.76
C GLY A 255 -10.41 -23.82 11.87
N ILE A 256 -10.32 -22.49 11.93
CA ILE A 256 -11.03 -21.58 11.06
C ILE A 256 -10.02 -20.65 10.38
N TYR A 257 -10.10 -20.60 9.06
CA TYR A 257 -9.33 -19.69 8.23
C TYR A 257 -10.23 -18.60 7.66
N MET A 258 -10.01 -17.36 8.08
CA MET A 258 -10.70 -16.17 7.57
C MET A 258 -9.87 -15.57 6.42
N ALA A 259 -10.20 -15.90 5.18
CA ALA A 259 -9.55 -15.34 4.00
C ALA A 259 -10.08 -13.94 3.63
N ASN A 260 -10.92 -13.36 4.46
CA ASN A 260 -11.68 -12.13 4.24
C ASN A 260 -11.81 -11.30 5.51
N LEU A 261 -12.57 -10.20 5.44
CA LEU A 261 -12.88 -9.32 6.56
C LEU A 261 -13.94 -9.92 7.51
N SER A 262 -14.37 -9.15 8.51
CA SER A 262 -15.33 -9.52 9.56
C SER A 262 -14.83 -10.59 10.53
N VAL A 263 -13.54 -10.55 10.83
CA VAL A 263 -12.88 -11.47 11.76
C VAL A 263 -13.48 -11.37 13.17
N SER A 264 -13.98 -10.19 13.57
CA SER A 264 -14.66 -9.98 14.84
C SER A 264 -15.91 -10.83 14.99
N GLY A 265 -16.70 -11.01 13.93
CA GLY A 265 -17.88 -11.89 13.96
C GLY A 265 -17.50 -13.36 14.18
N CYS A 266 -16.41 -13.83 13.53
CA CYS A 266 -15.89 -15.17 13.74
C CYS A 266 -15.38 -15.38 15.18
N ALA A 267 -14.59 -14.44 15.70
CA ALA A 267 -14.07 -14.51 17.06
C ALA A 267 -15.20 -14.52 18.11
N ALA A 268 -16.24 -13.66 17.92
CA ALA A 268 -17.39 -13.62 18.79
C ALA A 268 -18.18 -14.95 18.81
N ALA A 269 -18.36 -15.61 17.67
CA ALA A 269 -19.03 -16.91 17.59
C ALA A 269 -18.24 -18.00 18.33
N ILE A 270 -16.89 -18.03 18.16
CA ILE A 270 -16.03 -18.96 18.88
C ILE A 270 -16.07 -18.73 20.38
N GLU A 271 -16.05 -17.47 20.83
CA GLU A 271 -16.11 -17.09 22.25
C GLU A 271 -17.46 -17.44 22.88
N GLN A 272 -18.56 -17.13 22.19
CA GLN A 272 -19.91 -17.47 22.65
C GLN A 272 -20.12 -18.99 22.79
N ALA A 273 -19.56 -19.77 21.90
CA ALA A 273 -19.59 -21.24 21.96
C ALA A 273 -18.65 -21.82 23.05
N GLY A 274 -17.88 -21.00 23.78
CA GLY A 274 -16.89 -21.45 24.75
C GLY A 274 -15.73 -22.26 24.14
N LYS A 275 -15.43 -22.04 22.84
CA LYS A 275 -14.43 -22.82 22.08
C LYS A 275 -13.11 -22.07 21.89
N LYS A 276 -12.93 -20.92 22.53
CA LYS A 276 -11.67 -20.18 22.51
C LYS A 276 -10.50 -21.07 22.95
N GLY A 277 -9.43 -21.10 22.17
CA GLY A 277 -8.28 -21.96 22.38
C GLY A 277 -8.48 -23.42 21.92
N ALA A 278 -9.73 -23.91 21.81
CA ALA A 278 -10.04 -25.21 21.23
C ALA A 278 -10.18 -25.17 19.69
N ILE A 279 -10.61 -24.04 19.16
CA ILE A 279 -10.64 -23.75 17.73
C ILE A 279 -9.56 -22.69 17.45
N ARG A 280 -8.64 -22.99 16.52
CA ARG A 280 -7.60 -22.07 16.06
C ARG A 280 -8.16 -21.14 15.01
N LEU A 281 -7.81 -19.85 15.10
CA LEU A 281 -8.26 -18.82 14.18
C LEU A 281 -7.07 -18.14 13.51
N ILE A 282 -7.01 -18.23 12.18
CA ILE A 282 -6.01 -17.55 11.35
C ILE A 282 -6.74 -16.64 10.38
N CYS A 283 -6.29 -15.40 10.27
CA CYS A 283 -6.91 -14.39 9.41
C CYS A 283 -5.89 -13.61 8.58
N HIS A 284 -6.38 -12.64 7.85
CA HIS A 284 -5.58 -11.66 7.12
C HIS A 284 -5.79 -10.25 7.68
N ASP A 285 -4.87 -9.38 7.30
CA ASP A 285 -4.81 -7.97 7.65
C ASP A 285 -4.61 -7.71 9.16
N LEU A 286 -4.11 -6.51 9.47
CA LEU A 286 -3.85 -6.11 10.84
C LEU A 286 -4.46 -4.73 11.07
N ASN A 287 -5.72 -4.71 11.41
CA ASN A 287 -6.42 -3.51 11.87
C ASN A 287 -6.54 -3.49 13.40
N GLU A 288 -7.04 -2.40 13.96
CA GLU A 288 -7.15 -2.26 15.41
C GLU A 288 -8.03 -3.35 16.04
N SER A 289 -9.12 -3.75 15.40
CA SER A 289 -9.96 -4.86 15.88
C SER A 289 -9.21 -6.18 15.94
N VAL A 290 -8.47 -6.53 14.87
CA VAL A 290 -7.62 -7.73 14.81
C VAL A 290 -6.51 -7.67 15.84
N ARG A 291 -5.89 -6.48 16.03
CA ARG A 291 -4.87 -6.26 17.06
C ARG A 291 -5.40 -6.58 18.46
N GLN A 292 -6.58 -6.08 18.79
CA GLN A 292 -7.22 -6.36 20.09
C GLN A 292 -7.56 -7.84 20.27
N LEU A 293 -8.02 -8.50 19.21
CA LEU A 293 -8.34 -9.92 19.24
C LEU A 293 -7.09 -10.81 19.38
N LEU A 294 -5.95 -10.43 18.77
CA LEU A 294 -4.66 -11.07 19.00
C LEU A 294 -4.22 -10.94 20.45
N LEU A 295 -4.24 -9.73 21.02
CA LEU A 295 -3.87 -9.47 22.43
C LEU A 295 -4.73 -10.24 23.42
N ARG A 296 -6.00 -10.48 23.11
CA ARG A 296 -6.90 -11.30 23.94
C ARG A 296 -6.73 -12.80 23.71
N GLY A 297 -5.93 -13.22 22.71
CA GLY A 297 -5.78 -14.63 22.33
C GLY A 297 -7.04 -15.22 21.68
N SER A 298 -7.86 -14.40 21.02
CA SER A 298 -9.03 -14.85 20.25
C SER A 298 -8.66 -15.17 18.80
N ILE A 299 -7.51 -14.69 18.33
CA ILE A 299 -6.88 -15.01 17.06
C ILE A 299 -5.49 -15.54 17.36
N ASP A 300 -5.06 -16.60 16.68
CA ASP A 300 -3.71 -17.15 16.82
C ASP A 300 -2.70 -16.40 15.93
N PHE A 301 -3.06 -16.16 14.65
CA PHE A 301 -2.19 -15.49 13.70
C PHE A 301 -2.99 -14.63 12.72
N THR A 302 -2.39 -13.50 12.33
CA THR A 302 -2.81 -12.75 11.15
C THR A 302 -1.68 -12.62 10.14
N ILE A 303 -2.04 -12.47 8.87
CA ILE A 303 -1.11 -12.32 7.74
C ILE A 303 -1.38 -10.96 7.10
N PRO A 304 -0.68 -9.88 7.52
CA PRO A 304 -0.87 -8.54 6.99
C PRO A 304 -0.35 -8.42 5.56
N GLN A 305 -0.89 -7.46 4.80
CA GLN A 305 -0.51 -7.22 3.41
C GLN A 305 0.52 -6.11 3.21
N ASN A 306 0.94 -5.41 4.26
CA ASN A 306 1.83 -4.24 4.19
C ASN A 306 1.31 -3.15 3.23
N LEU A 307 0.11 -2.65 3.50
CA LEU A 307 -0.62 -1.70 2.63
C LEU A 307 0.13 -0.37 2.46
N ARG A 308 0.83 0.08 3.52
CA ARG A 308 1.68 1.29 3.43
C ARG A 308 2.75 1.14 2.37
N GLN A 309 3.41 -0.03 2.30
CA GLN A 309 4.42 -0.30 1.28
C GLN A 309 3.82 -0.37 -0.13
N GLN A 310 2.57 -0.83 -0.25
CA GLN A 310 1.85 -0.86 -1.52
C GLN A 310 1.48 0.54 -2.03
N GLY A 311 1.23 1.50 -1.14
CA GLY A 311 1.06 2.91 -1.51
C GLY A 311 2.37 3.61 -1.88
N TYR A 312 3.47 3.27 -1.18
CA TYR A 312 4.79 3.87 -1.36
C TYR A 312 5.57 3.30 -2.56
N GLY A 313 5.65 1.98 -2.64
CA GLY A 313 6.56 1.27 -3.55
C GLY A 313 6.39 1.59 -5.03
N PRO A 314 5.17 1.60 -5.59
CA PRO A 314 4.93 1.90 -7.00
C PRO A 314 5.49 3.25 -7.43
N LEU A 315 5.35 4.28 -6.60
CA LEU A 315 5.82 5.65 -6.89
C LEU A 315 7.34 5.73 -6.91
N ILE A 316 8.01 5.02 -6.00
CA ILE A 316 9.47 4.94 -5.96
C ILE A 316 10.02 4.17 -7.16
N LEU A 317 9.36 3.06 -7.55
CA LEU A 317 9.71 2.31 -8.75
C LEU A 317 9.57 3.17 -10.01
N LEU A 318 8.46 3.88 -10.17
CA LEU A 318 8.25 4.77 -11.31
C LEU A 318 9.32 5.87 -11.38
N ARG A 319 9.68 6.50 -10.26
CA ARG A 319 10.81 7.44 -10.21
C ARG A 319 12.10 6.80 -10.71
N ASP A 320 12.44 5.62 -10.19
CA ASP A 320 13.70 4.96 -10.51
C ASP A 320 13.74 4.54 -12.00
N ILE A 321 12.63 4.08 -12.54
CA ILE A 321 12.49 3.71 -13.95
C ILE A 321 12.62 4.94 -14.86
N LEU A 322 11.84 5.98 -14.60
CA LEU A 322 11.75 7.15 -15.47
C LEU A 322 13.00 8.02 -15.41
N ARG A 323 13.59 8.20 -14.22
CA ARG A 323 14.75 9.08 -14.03
C ARG A 323 16.08 8.38 -14.12
N ARG A 324 16.18 7.17 -13.61
CA ARG A 324 17.44 6.44 -13.50
C ARG A 324 17.60 5.34 -14.55
N LYS A 325 16.58 5.13 -15.40
CA LYS A 325 16.54 4.01 -16.36
C LYS A 325 16.76 2.65 -15.67
N ALA A 326 16.38 2.55 -14.39
CA ALA A 326 16.55 1.33 -13.61
C ALA A 326 15.63 0.22 -14.11
N VAL A 327 16.08 -1.02 -14.01
CA VAL A 327 15.23 -2.18 -14.24
C VAL A 327 14.22 -2.26 -13.09
N PRO A 328 12.91 -2.51 -13.36
CA PRO A 328 11.91 -2.66 -12.32
C PRO A 328 12.28 -3.81 -11.36
N ASP A 329 12.47 -3.50 -10.09
CA ASP A 329 12.66 -4.50 -9.02
C ASP A 329 11.51 -4.41 -8.01
N ALA A 330 10.35 -4.94 -8.40
CA ALA A 330 9.20 -5.04 -7.52
C ALA A 330 9.44 -6.02 -6.35
N ALA A 331 10.38 -6.96 -6.51
CA ALA A 331 10.69 -7.95 -5.49
C ALA A 331 11.15 -7.30 -4.18
N ARG A 332 11.79 -6.13 -4.23
CA ARG A 332 12.18 -5.38 -3.01
C ARG A 332 10.99 -4.95 -2.14
N PHE A 333 9.78 -4.87 -2.71
CA PHE A 333 8.54 -4.51 -2.01
C PHE A 333 7.61 -5.71 -1.75
N ASN A 334 7.88 -6.86 -2.38
CA ASN A 334 7.02 -8.05 -2.34
C ASN A 334 7.68 -9.25 -1.61
N ARG A 335 8.84 -9.03 -0.98
CA ARG A 335 9.72 -10.13 -0.52
C ARG A 335 9.19 -10.96 0.62
N GLN A 336 8.33 -10.41 1.48
CA GLN A 336 7.93 -11.05 2.71
C GLN A 336 6.42 -11.18 2.82
N ILE A 337 6.00 -12.34 3.31
CA ILE A 337 4.66 -12.55 3.85
C ILE A 337 4.85 -12.64 5.36
N ASP A 338 4.50 -11.58 6.06
CA ASP A 338 4.66 -11.49 7.51
C ASP A 338 3.59 -12.33 8.21
N ILE A 339 3.97 -12.93 9.33
CA ILE A 339 3.09 -13.64 10.24
C ILE A 339 3.12 -12.88 11.56
N VAL A 340 1.97 -12.42 12.01
CA VAL A 340 1.84 -11.66 13.25
C VAL A 340 1.00 -12.43 14.25
N CYS A 341 1.49 -12.50 15.50
CA CYS A 341 0.78 -13.01 16.67
C CYS A 341 0.85 -11.96 17.81
N SER A 342 0.35 -12.30 18.98
CA SER A 342 0.36 -11.41 20.15
C SER A 342 1.77 -10.91 20.54
N ASP A 343 2.80 -11.74 20.30
CA ASP A 343 4.14 -11.49 20.83
C ASP A 343 5.02 -10.64 19.87
N ASN A 344 4.62 -10.51 18.59
CA ASN A 344 5.36 -9.72 17.59
C ASN A 344 4.52 -8.62 16.95
N LEU A 345 3.49 -8.15 17.62
CA LEU A 345 2.69 -7.01 17.18
C LEU A 345 3.58 -5.77 17.00
N PRO A 346 3.48 -5.08 15.84
CA PRO A 346 4.26 -3.87 15.57
C PRO A 346 3.78 -2.67 16.40
#